data_08b3cb0aa066fcaf0e6573b10351fc90
#
_entry.id   08b3cb0aa066fcaf0e6573b10351fc90
#
_cell.length_a   1.000
_cell.length_b   1.000
_cell.length_c   1.000
_cell.angle_alpha   90.00
_cell.angle_beta   90.00
_cell.angle_gamma   90.00
#
_symmetry.space_group_name_H-M   'P 1'
#
loop_
_entity.id
_entity.type
_entity.pdbx_description
1 polymer ?
#
loop_
_entity_poly.entity_id
_entity_poly.type
_entity_poly.pdbx_seq_one_letter_code
_entity_poly.pdbx_strand_id
1 'polypeptide(L)'
;MEILSFFQKQKDRNKEIIIDNTLSEYKIRTRKHLELHTKISSLAEETKCYKYWISDDVEINYSKIFQKYLDCFNHIIGIGIDKNYDNIEDITVKPNDYCLSDQFFNLFIDLNDLIISPSEDHFITLMEDFLSLGISLGYSEEQIKKALINQ
;
A
#
# COMPACT_ATOMS: atom_id res chain seq x y z
N MET A 1 -7.33 -11.78 4.82
CA MET A 1 -6.99 -12.00 3.40
C MET A 1 -5.68 -12.77 3.32
N GLU A 2 -5.66 -13.84 2.58
CA GLU A 2 -4.43 -14.58 2.31
C GLU A 2 -3.48 -13.70 1.46
N ILE A 3 -2.21 -13.57 1.88
CA ILE A 3 -1.24 -12.71 1.20
C ILE A 3 0.05 -13.45 0.79
N LEU A 4 0.24 -14.70 1.22
CA LEU A 4 1.47 -15.45 0.99
C LEU A 4 1.80 -15.57 -0.51
N SER A 5 0.79 -15.85 -1.33
CA SER A 5 0.94 -15.97 -2.78
C SER A 5 1.39 -14.68 -3.46
N PHE A 6 1.03 -13.51 -2.90
CA PHE A 6 1.42 -12.22 -3.45
C PHE A 6 2.89 -11.90 -3.20
N PHE A 7 3.47 -12.38 -2.10
CA PHE A 7 4.92 -12.30 -1.89
C PHE A 7 5.68 -13.04 -2.98
N GLN A 8 5.26 -14.27 -3.30
CA GLN A 8 5.92 -15.04 -4.36
C GLN A 8 5.80 -14.36 -5.72
N LYS A 9 4.61 -13.88 -6.05
CA LYS A 9 4.36 -13.14 -7.29
C LYS A 9 5.24 -11.89 -7.41
N GLN A 10 5.37 -11.14 -6.32
CA GLN A 10 6.22 -9.93 -6.30
C GLN A 10 7.71 -10.28 -6.40
N LYS A 11 8.16 -11.36 -5.79
CA LYS A 11 9.54 -11.85 -5.94
C LYS A 11 9.86 -12.15 -7.41
N ASP A 12 8.93 -12.77 -8.14
CA ASP A 12 9.11 -13.06 -9.55
C ASP A 12 9.19 -11.79 -10.39
N ARG A 13 8.36 -10.79 -10.10
CA ARG A 13 8.44 -9.47 -10.74
C ARG A 13 9.75 -8.74 -10.44
N ASN A 14 10.24 -8.83 -9.21
CA ASN A 14 11.47 -8.18 -8.79
C ASN A 14 12.69 -8.68 -9.59
N LYS A 15 12.67 -9.92 -10.10
CA LYS A 15 13.74 -10.46 -10.96
C LYS A 15 13.92 -9.71 -12.28
N GLU A 16 12.87 -9.02 -12.75
CA GLU A 16 12.89 -8.25 -13.99
C GLU A 16 13.39 -6.82 -13.79
N ILE A 17 13.52 -6.36 -12.54
CA ILE A 17 13.95 -5.01 -12.22
C ILE A 17 15.48 -4.95 -12.24
N ILE A 18 16.02 -4.02 -13.05
CA ILE A 18 17.45 -3.74 -13.09
C ILE A 18 17.75 -2.65 -12.07
N ILE A 19 18.40 -3.03 -10.97
CA ILE A 19 18.76 -2.10 -9.91
C ILE A 19 20.06 -1.39 -10.27
N ASP A 20 20.12 -0.07 -10.02
CA ASP A 20 21.35 0.71 -10.14
C ASP A 20 22.39 0.23 -9.11
N ASN A 21 23.43 -0.45 -9.59
CA ASN A 21 24.45 -1.04 -8.75
C ASN A 21 25.42 -0.03 -8.10
N THR A 22 25.32 1.25 -8.46
CA THR A 22 26.06 2.33 -7.79
C THR A 22 25.45 2.76 -6.47
N LEU A 23 24.21 2.34 -6.20
CA LEU A 23 23.50 2.67 -4.97
C LEU A 23 23.83 1.68 -3.86
N SER A 24 24.02 2.19 -2.64
CA SER A 24 24.14 1.36 -1.45
C SER A 24 22.78 0.72 -1.09
N GLU A 25 22.78 -0.36 -0.32
CA GLU A 25 21.55 -0.97 0.19
C GLU A 25 20.70 0.03 0.99
N TYR A 26 21.34 0.89 1.77
CA TYR A 26 20.68 1.96 2.52
C TYR A 26 19.92 2.92 1.58
N LYS A 27 20.57 3.36 0.50
CA LYS A 27 19.97 4.24 -0.51
C LYS A 27 18.77 3.58 -1.20
N ILE A 28 18.89 2.32 -1.55
CA ILE A 28 17.80 1.56 -2.17
C ILE A 28 16.61 1.48 -1.22
N ARG A 29 16.82 1.11 0.04
CA ARG A 29 15.75 1.05 1.05
C ARG A 29 15.07 2.40 1.24
N THR A 30 15.85 3.46 1.38
CA THR A 30 15.32 4.82 1.54
C THR A 30 14.44 5.22 0.35
N ARG A 31 14.89 4.93 -0.86
CA ARG A 31 14.13 5.24 -2.08
C ARG A 31 12.86 4.40 -2.20
N LYS A 32 12.87 3.14 -1.82
CA LYS A 32 11.67 2.30 -1.79
C LYS A 32 10.63 2.83 -0.80
N HIS A 33 11.04 3.27 0.38
CA HIS A 33 10.15 3.91 1.33
C HIS A 33 9.59 5.23 0.80
N LEU A 34 10.44 6.07 0.22
CA LEU A 34 10.01 7.33 -0.40
C LEU A 34 9.03 7.06 -1.55
N GLU A 35 9.30 6.05 -2.36
CA GLU A 35 8.39 5.64 -3.44
C GLU A 35 7.01 5.27 -2.89
N LEU A 36 6.94 4.49 -1.82
CA LEU A 36 5.66 4.13 -1.21
C LEU A 36 4.92 5.36 -0.66
N HIS A 37 5.61 6.30 -0.01
CA HIS A 37 5.01 7.57 0.38
C HIS A 37 4.40 8.31 -0.81
N THR A 38 5.14 8.38 -1.91
CA THR A 38 4.68 9.02 -3.15
C THR A 38 3.46 8.33 -3.72
N LYS A 39 3.43 7.00 -3.72
CA LYS A 39 2.32 6.20 -4.24
C LYS A 39 1.06 6.36 -3.38
N ILE A 40 1.19 6.33 -2.06
CA ILE A 40 0.06 6.56 -1.15
C ILE A 40 -0.47 7.99 -1.29
N SER A 41 0.43 8.99 -1.40
CA SER A 41 0.04 10.38 -1.65
C SER A 41 -0.72 10.55 -2.97
N SER A 42 -0.26 9.88 -4.01
CA SER A 42 -0.92 9.87 -5.31
C SER A 42 -2.31 9.24 -5.26
N LEU A 43 -2.48 8.17 -4.48
CA LEU A 43 -3.78 7.57 -4.22
C LEU A 43 -4.72 8.54 -3.49
N ALA A 44 -4.23 9.18 -2.42
CA ALA A 44 -4.99 10.17 -1.68
C ALA A 44 -5.43 11.34 -2.56
N GLU A 45 -4.53 11.85 -3.39
CA GLU A 45 -4.82 12.93 -4.34
C GLU A 45 -5.96 12.55 -5.30
N GLU A 46 -5.94 11.34 -5.81
CA GLU A 46 -6.97 10.85 -6.73
C GLU A 46 -8.35 10.77 -6.08
N THR A 47 -8.43 10.45 -4.79
CA THR A 47 -9.70 10.39 -4.04
C THR A 47 -10.28 11.76 -3.74
N LYS A 48 -9.48 12.82 -3.81
CA LYS A 48 -9.85 14.20 -3.41
C LYS A 48 -10.29 14.33 -1.94
N CYS A 49 -9.98 13.35 -1.09
CA CYS A 49 -10.42 13.33 0.31
C CYS A 49 -9.78 14.42 1.20
N TYR A 50 -8.74 15.07 0.71
CA TYR A 50 -8.08 16.19 1.39
C TYR A 50 -8.84 17.51 1.27
N LYS A 51 -9.88 17.60 0.44
CA LYS A 51 -10.61 18.85 0.21
C LYS A 51 -11.40 19.23 1.45
N TYR A 52 -11.13 20.41 1.98
CA TYR A 52 -11.85 21.03 3.09
C TYR A 52 -12.76 22.18 2.64
N TRP A 53 -12.72 22.53 1.35
CA TRP A 53 -13.58 23.57 0.75
C TRP A 53 -14.70 22.93 -0.06
N ILE A 54 -15.82 23.66 -0.20
CA ILE A 54 -16.96 23.23 -1.02
C ILE A 54 -16.70 23.68 -2.45
N SER A 55 -16.84 22.77 -3.41
CA SER A 55 -16.67 23.01 -4.83
C SER A 55 -17.53 22.02 -5.61
N ASP A 56 -18.20 22.49 -6.67
CA ASP A 56 -19.07 21.67 -7.51
C ASP A 56 -18.30 20.93 -8.61
N ASP A 57 -17.02 21.24 -8.80
CA ASP A 57 -16.20 20.76 -9.92
C ASP A 57 -15.33 19.55 -9.54
N VAL A 58 -15.88 18.58 -8.80
CA VAL A 58 -15.13 17.39 -8.38
C VAL A 58 -15.42 16.24 -9.33
N GLU A 59 -14.48 15.94 -10.20
CA GLU A 59 -14.50 14.74 -11.02
C GLU A 59 -13.63 13.65 -10.37
N ILE A 60 -14.25 12.49 -10.11
CA ILE A 60 -13.57 11.34 -9.50
C ILE A 60 -13.40 10.24 -10.55
N ASN A 61 -12.16 9.81 -10.76
CA ASN A 61 -11.85 8.69 -11.63
C ASN A 61 -11.69 7.40 -10.80
N TYR A 62 -12.77 6.66 -10.61
CA TYR A 62 -12.81 5.46 -9.79
C TYR A 62 -11.89 4.35 -10.31
N SER A 63 -11.76 4.19 -11.61
CA SER A 63 -10.85 3.22 -12.22
C SER A 63 -9.39 3.51 -11.87
N LYS A 64 -9.01 4.78 -11.90
CA LYS A 64 -7.65 5.22 -11.57
C LYS A 64 -7.35 5.06 -10.09
N ILE A 65 -8.32 5.32 -9.21
CA ILE A 65 -8.20 5.06 -7.77
C ILE A 65 -7.89 3.58 -7.54
N PHE A 66 -8.63 2.68 -8.17
CA PHE A 66 -8.43 1.25 -8.00
C PHE A 66 -7.06 0.80 -8.48
N GLN A 67 -6.60 1.27 -9.65
CA GLN A 67 -5.26 0.96 -10.15
C GLN A 67 -4.17 1.44 -9.21
N LYS A 68 -4.27 2.65 -8.69
CA LYS A 68 -3.32 3.19 -7.72
C LYS A 68 -3.34 2.44 -6.39
N TYR A 69 -4.52 1.99 -5.95
CA TYR A 69 -4.66 1.15 -4.76
C TYR A 69 -3.90 -0.18 -4.93
N LEU A 70 -4.08 -0.87 -6.04
CA LEU A 70 -3.38 -2.12 -6.33
C LEU A 70 -1.86 -1.92 -6.44
N ASP A 71 -1.43 -0.81 -7.04
CA ASP A 71 -0.01 -0.46 -7.13
C ASP A 71 0.60 -0.24 -5.74
N CYS A 72 -0.07 0.49 -4.86
CA CYS A 72 0.35 0.64 -3.47
C CYS A 72 0.47 -0.70 -2.74
N PHE A 73 -0.50 -1.60 -2.91
CA PHE A 73 -0.46 -2.93 -2.32
C PHE A 73 0.82 -3.68 -2.72
N ASN A 74 1.14 -3.69 -4.00
CA ASN A 74 2.34 -4.36 -4.50
C ASN A 74 3.63 -3.76 -3.91
N HIS A 75 3.67 -2.44 -3.71
CA HIS A 75 4.81 -1.78 -3.07
C HIS A 75 4.95 -2.12 -1.58
N ILE A 76 3.84 -2.24 -0.85
CA ILE A 76 3.85 -2.69 0.55
C ILE A 76 4.37 -4.14 0.62
N ILE A 77 3.89 -5.02 -0.24
CA ILE A 77 4.39 -6.40 -0.35
C ILE A 77 5.91 -6.41 -0.63
N GLY A 78 6.38 -5.55 -1.53
CA GLY A 78 7.81 -5.42 -1.84
C GLY A 78 8.65 -5.04 -0.62
N ILE A 79 8.17 -4.12 0.21
CA ILE A 79 8.83 -3.75 1.47
C ILE A 79 8.86 -4.93 2.45
N GLY A 80 7.77 -5.69 2.54
CA GLY A 80 7.72 -6.91 3.36
C GLY A 80 8.78 -7.93 2.97
N ILE A 81 8.99 -8.12 1.67
CA ILE A 81 10.05 -8.99 1.15
C ILE A 81 11.43 -8.49 1.59
N ASP A 82 11.71 -7.21 1.41
CA ASP A 82 13.01 -6.61 1.74
C ASP A 82 13.35 -6.73 3.23
N LYS A 83 12.34 -6.79 4.09
CA LYS A 83 12.50 -6.91 5.55
C LYS A 83 12.36 -8.35 6.07
N ASN A 84 12.20 -9.32 5.18
CA ASN A 84 12.01 -10.74 5.51
C ASN A 84 10.71 -11.02 6.29
N TYR A 85 9.62 -10.30 5.98
CA TYR A 85 8.28 -10.54 6.53
C TYR A 85 7.40 -11.35 5.56
N ASP A 86 8.00 -12.01 4.59
CA ASP A 86 7.34 -12.68 3.47
C ASP A 86 6.83 -14.09 3.79
N ASN A 87 6.79 -14.45 5.07
CA ASN A 87 6.20 -15.68 5.59
C ASN A 87 4.82 -15.45 6.26
N ILE A 88 4.31 -14.24 6.23
CA ILE A 88 2.98 -13.94 6.74
C ILE A 88 1.94 -14.54 5.80
N GLU A 89 1.05 -15.37 6.35
CA GLU A 89 0.05 -16.09 5.54
C GLU A 89 -1.21 -15.26 5.33
N ASP A 90 -1.74 -14.71 6.41
CA ASP A 90 -3.01 -13.99 6.41
C ASP A 90 -2.94 -12.65 7.12
N ILE A 91 -3.71 -11.69 6.61
CA ILE A 91 -3.95 -10.40 7.27
C ILE A 91 -5.45 -10.25 7.52
N THR A 92 -5.80 -9.82 8.71
CA THR A 92 -7.19 -9.54 9.08
C THR A 92 -7.68 -8.30 8.34
N VAL A 93 -8.82 -8.42 7.67
CA VAL A 93 -9.47 -7.29 6.98
C VAL A 93 -10.69 -6.86 7.79
N LYS A 94 -10.69 -5.61 8.23
CA LYS A 94 -11.77 -5.04 9.04
C LYS A 94 -12.22 -3.71 8.44
N PRO A 95 -13.53 -3.40 8.48
CA PRO A 95 -13.99 -2.06 8.14
C PRO A 95 -13.44 -1.03 9.14
N ASN A 96 -13.35 0.22 8.69
CA ASN A 96 -12.86 1.34 9.48
C ASN A 96 -13.91 2.46 9.46
N ASP A 97 -14.26 2.98 10.63
CA ASP A 97 -15.27 4.04 10.79
C ASP A 97 -14.71 5.45 10.58
N TYR A 98 -13.40 5.60 10.49
CA TYR A 98 -12.77 6.89 10.23
C TYR A 98 -12.98 7.33 8.77
N CYS A 99 -13.04 8.63 8.54
CA CYS A 99 -13.09 9.17 7.18
C CYS A 99 -11.77 8.91 6.42
N LEU A 100 -11.82 8.98 5.09
CA LEU A 100 -10.67 8.66 4.25
C LEU A 100 -9.43 9.49 4.59
N SER A 101 -9.57 10.79 4.86
CA SER A 101 -8.43 11.63 5.20
C SER A 101 -7.70 11.15 6.46
N ASP A 102 -8.44 10.76 7.49
CA ASP A 102 -7.85 10.23 8.72
C ASP A 102 -7.19 8.87 8.49
N GLN A 103 -7.79 8.02 7.66
CA GLN A 103 -7.18 6.74 7.29
C GLN A 103 -5.86 6.93 6.54
N PHE A 104 -5.78 7.88 5.61
CA PHE A 104 -4.52 8.20 4.93
C PHE A 104 -3.46 8.73 5.90
N PHE A 105 -3.83 9.61 6.83
CA PHE A 105 -2.91 10.06 7.87
C PHE A 105 -2.35 8.89 8.69
N ASN A 106 -3.21 7.96 9.08
CA ASN A 106 -2.79 6.75 9.78
C ASN A 106 -1.80 5.91 8.98
N LEU A 107 -2.01 5.76 7.68
CA LEU A 107 -1.07 5.02 6.82
C LEU A 107 0.31 5.67 6.81
N PHE A 108 0.41 6.99 6.78
CA PHE A 108 1.69 7.68 6.86
C PHE A 108 2.37 7.49 8.21
N ILE A 109 1.60 7.47 9.30
CA ILE A 109 2.11 7.15 10.65
C ILE A 109 2.64 5.71 10.68
N ASP A 110 1.87 4.74 10.21
CA ASP A 110 2.26 3.34 10.16
C ASP A 110 3.54 3.13 9.34
N LEU A 111 3.63 3.79 8.19
CA LEU A 111 4.81 3.71 7.34
C LEU A 111 6.03 4.31 8.02
N ASN A 112 5.88 5.44 8.71
CA ASN A 112 6.97 6.06 9.47
C ASN A 112 7.39 5.18 10.66
N ASP A 113 6.46 4.56 11.35
CA ASP A 113 6.75 3.62 12.43
C ASP A 113 7.57 2.43 11.90
N LEU A 114 7.22 1.91 10.74
CA LEU A 114 7.96 0.82 10.10
C LEU A 114 9.39 1.24 9.71
N ILE A 115 9.61 2.50 9.34
CA ILE A 115 10.94 3.05 9.01
C ILE A 115 11.77 3.24 10.28
N ILE A 116 11.18 3.86 11.31
CA ILE A 116 11.89 4.27 12.54
C ILE A 116 12.16 3.07 13.43
N SER A 117 11.18 2.16 13.54
CA SER A 117 11.22 0.97 14.40
C SER A 117 10.75 -0.26 13.63
N PRO A 118 11.57 -0.80 12.72
CA PRO A 118 11.19 -1.94 11.88
C PRO A 118 10.80 -3.15 12.73
N SER A 119 9.60 -3.68 12.51
CA SER A 119 9.12 -4.91 13.12
C SER A 119 8.06 -5.56 12.24
N GLU A 120 7.88 -6.86 12.39
CA GLU A 120 6.79 -7.58 11.72
C GLU A 120 5.43 -7.03 12.15
N ASP A 121 5.27 -6.70 13.44
CA ASP A 121 4.03 -6.12 13.97
C ASP A 121 3.68 -4.78 13.31
N HIS A 122 4.67 -3.90 13.10
CA HIS A 122 4.44 -2.64 12.37
C HIS A 122 4.08 -2.88 10.90
N PHE A 123 4.66 -3.88 10.28
CA PHE A 123 4.30 -4.26 8.90
C PHE A 123 2.86 -4.80 8.83
N ILE A 124 2.48 -5.66 9.77
CA ILE A 124 1.11 -6.19 9.85
C ILE A 124 0.11 -5.05 10.05
N THR A 125 0.39 -4.11 10.95
CA THR A 125 -0.47 -2.93 11.19
C THR A 125 -0.64 -2.09 9.91
N LEU A 126 0.45 -1.80 9.21
CA LEU A 126 0.38 -1.09 7.94
C LEU A 126 -0.51 -1.82 6.92
N MET A 127 -0.34 -3.13 6.81
CA MET A 127 -1.11 -3.95 5.87
C MET A 127 -2.59 -4.01 6.26
N GLU A 128 -2.89 -4.18 7.55
CA GLU A 128 -4.27 -4.18 8.06
C GLU A 128 -4.97 -2.85 7.76
N ASP A 129 -4.32 -1.74 8.07
CA ASP A 129 -4.89 -0.41 7.83
C ASP A 129 -5.04 -0.11 6.34
N PHE A 130 -4.10 -0.58 5.52
CA PHE A 130 -4.20 -0.44 4.07
C PHE A 130 -5.35 -1.26 3.46
N LEU A 131 -5.53 -2.48 3.89
CA LEU A 131 -6.65 -3.31 3.44
C LEU A 131 -8.00 -2.76 3.93
N SER A 132 -8.04 -2.23 5.15
CA SER A 132 -9.19 -1.53 5.70
C SER A 132 -9.56 -0.29 4.86
N LEU A 133 -8.56 0.47 4.42
CA LEU A 133 -8.77 1.59 3.48
C LEU A 133 -9.46 1.11 2.19
N GLY A 134 -9.07 -0.05 1.68
CA GLY A 134 -9.70 -0.64 0.49
C GLY A 134 -11.20 -0.87 0.67
N ILE A 135 -11.60 -1.36 1.84
CA ILE A 135 -13.03 -1.51 2.18
C ILE A 135 -13.74 -0.15 2.19
N SER A 136 -13.12 0.87 2.79
CA SER A 136 -13.66 2.24 2.81
C SER A 136 -13.77 2.87 1.42
N LEU A 137 -12.88 2.49 0.50
CA LEU A 137 -12.96 2.90 -0.91
C LEU A 137 -14.05 2.13 -1.70
N GLY A 138 -14.70 1.16 -1.08
CA GLY A 138 -15.78 0.39 -1.68
C GLY A 138 -15.36 -0.93 -2.33
N TYR A 139 -14.14 -1.41 -2.08
CA TYR A 139 -13.66 -2.67 -2.63
C TYR A 139 -13.89 -3.81 -1.64
N SER A 140 -14.42 -4.94 -2.12
CA SER A 140 -14.46 -6.16 -1.31
C SER A 140 -13.08 -6.84 -1.32
N GLU A 141 -12.84 -7.64 -0.29
CA GLU A 141 -11.64 -8.48 -0.23
C GLU A 141 -11.48 -9.34 -1.49
N GLU A 142 -12.60 -9.91 -1.97
CA GLU A 142 -12.63 -10.74 -3.17
C GLU A 142 -12.23 -9.95 -4.44
N GLN A 143 -12.74 -8.71 -4.58
CA GLN A 143 -12.38 -7.84 -5.70
C GLN A 143 -10.88 -7.52 -5.70
N ILE A 144 -10.32 -7.21 -4.54
CA ILE A 144 -8.89 -6.93 -4.38
C ILE A 144 -8.07 -8.15 -4.77
N LYS A 145 -8.37 -9.32 -4.20
CA LYS A 145 -7.67 -10.58 -4.50
C LYS A 145 -7.71 -10.91 -5.99
N LYS A 146 -8.89 -10.87 -6.59
CA LYS A 146 -9.08 -11.18 -8.02
C LYS A 146 -8.26 -10.24 -8.91
N ALA A 147 -8.26 -8.95 -8.61
CA ALA A 147 -7.50 -7.97 -9.37
C ALA A 147 -5.98 -8.19 -9.24
N LEU A 148 -5.49 -8.47 -8.03
CA LEU A 148 -4.08 -8.76 -7.79
C LEU A 148 -3.59 -10.05 -8.48
N ILE A 149 -4.43 -11.07 -8.52
CA ILE A 149 -4.11 -12.33 -9.22
C ILE A 149 -3.99 -12.10 -10.73
N ASN A 150 -4.82 -11.25 -11.30
CA ASN A 150 -4.90 -11.01 -12.74
C ASN A 150 -3.93 -9.95 -13.26
N GLN A 151 -3.14 -9.35 -12.41
CA GLN A 151 -2.12 -8.37 -12.82
C GLN A 151 -0.94 -8.99 -13.60
#